data_d76e1109f1ffd3e814107cfd13a6e694
#
_entry.id   d76e1109f1ffd3e814107cfd13a6e694
#
_cell.length_a   1.000
_cell.length_b   1.000
_cell.length_c   1.000
_cell.angle_alpha   90.00
_cell.angle_beta   90.00
_cell.angle_gamma   90.00
#
_symmetry.space_group_name_H-M   'P 1'
#
loop_
_entity.id
_entity.type
_entity.pdbx_description
1 polymer ?
#
loop_
_entity_poly.entity_id
_entity_poly.type
_entity_poly.pdbx_seq_one_letter_code
_entity_poly.pdbx_strand_id
1 'polypeptide(L)'
;MIHVLRRAALAAALFATTPVAAQQQPGGGPNARGEYLARIMDCGGCHTGGALAGQPDPRLHLAGSGIGFGIPEVGVFYPPNLTPDRDTGLGAWNEADIMRAVRTGVRPDGRVLAPVMPWHAYGALNDADARALARYLRSLPPVRNETPRMVGAGETPSAPYLTVVVPGR
;
A
#
# COMPACT_ATOMS: atom_id res chain seq x y z
N MET A 1 -83.80 -11.84 -6.89
CA MET A 1 -82.71 -10.83 -6.78
C MET A 1 -81.67 -11.42 -5.86
N ILE A 2 -80.56 -11.94 -6.40
CA ILE A 2 -79.51 -12.65 -5.67
C ILE A 2 -78.28 -11.76 -5.70
N HIS A 3 -77.87 -11.21 -4.55
CA HIS A 3 -76.63 -10.44 -4.39
C HIS A 3 -75.45 -11.38 -4.19
N VAL A 4 -74.53 -11.46 -5.16
CA VAL A 4 -73.27 -12.16 -5.07
C VAL A 4 -72.22 -11.20 -4.48
N LEU A 5 -71.84 -11.41 -3.22
CA LEU A 5 -70.71 -10.72 -2.61
C LEU A 5 -69.39 -11.35 -3.09
N ARG A 6 -68.63 -10.62 -3.88
CA ARG A 6 -67.23 -10.95 -4.22
C ARG A 6 -66.30 -10.53 -3.07
N ARG A 7 -65.76 -11.50 -2.40
CA ARG A 7 -64.66 -11.29 -1.39
C ARG A 7 -63.36 -11.18 -2.19
N ALA A 8 -62.75 -10.01 -2.21
CA ALA A 8 -61.39 -9.79 -2.74
C ALA A 8 -60.41 -10.21 -1.64
N ALA A 9 -59.61 -11.26 -1.92
CA ALA A 9 -58.51 -11.66 -1.03
C ALA A 9 -57.26 -10.81 -1.42
N LEU A 10 -56.82 -9.97 -0.51
CA LEU A 10 -55.53 -9.26 -0.62
C LEU A 10 -54.43 -10.26 -0.25
N ALA A 11 -53.62 -10.68 -1.20
CA ALA A 11 -52.39 -11.43 -0.97
C ALA A 11 -51.26 -10.46 -0.59
N ALA A 12 -50.88 -10.42 0.66
CA ALA A 12 -49.70 -9.69 1.12
C ALA A 12 -48.43 -10.48 0.75
N ALA A 13 -47.68 -9.98 -0.25
CA ALA A 13 -46.37 -10.52 -0.59
C ALA A 13 -45.33 -10.08 0.47
N LEU A 14 -44.91 -11.00 1.30
CA LEU A 14 -43.77 -10.83 2.22
C LEU A 14 -42.46 -10.86 1.38
N PHE A 15 -41.87 -9.70 1.15
CA PHE A 15 -40.51 -9.63 0.64
C PHE A 15 -39.54 -10.05 1.74
N ALA A 16 -39.05 -11.29 1.68
CA ALA A 16 -37.94 -11.74 2.49
C ALA A 16 -36.67 -11.02 2.02
N THR A 17 -36.20 -10.06 2.81
CA THR A 17 -34.87 -9.44 2.64
C THR A 17 -33.81 -10.45 3.03
N THR A 18 -33.23 -11.14 2.07
CA THR A 18 -32.03 -11.94 2.31
C THR A 18 -30.88 -11.00 2.65
N PRO A 19 -30.15 -11.20 3.78
CA PRO A 19 -28.96 -10.42 4.05
C PRO A 19 -27.95 -10.67 2.92
N VAL A 20 -27.51 -9.61 2.27
CA VAL A 20 -26.38 -9.68 1.32
C VAL A 20 -25.17 -10.11 2.16
N ALA A 21 -24.78 -11.37 2.03
CA ALA A 21 -23.55 -11.86 2.62
C ALA A 21 -22.41 -11.01 2.05
N ALA A 22 -21.67 -10.33 2.94
CA ALA A 22 -20.47 -9.59 2.54
C ALA A 22 -19.56 -10.58 1.81
N GLN A 23 -19.31 -10.34 0.53
CA GLN A 23 -18.43 -11.19 -0.28
C GLN A 23 -17.05 -11.20 0.37
N GLN A 24 -16.71 -12.30 1.00
CA GLN A 24 -15.36 -12.55 1.48
C GLN A 24 -14.44 -12.60 0.26
N GLN A 25 -13.51 -11.67 0.21
CA GLN A 25 -12.50 -11.65 -0.85
C GLN A 25 -11.67 -12.94 -0.81
N PRO A 26 -11.29 -13.48 -1.99
CA PRO A 26 -10.42 -14.66 -2.06
C PRO A 26 -9.08 -14.37 -1.37
N GLY A 27 -8.77 -15.12 -0.32
CA GLY A 27 -7.56 -14.98 0.48
C GLY A 27 -7.88 -14.81 1.98
N GLY A 28 -8.67 -15.72 2.57
CA GLY A 28 -9.26 -15.59 3.91
C GLY A 28 -8.31 -15.72 5.12
N GLY A 29 -7.08 -15.22 5.04
CA GLY A 29 -6.18 -15.15 6.18
C GLY A 29 -6.32 -13.84 6.98
N PRO A 30 -5.77 -13.80 8.20
CA PRO A 30 -5.87 -12.63 9.10
C PRO A 30 -5.31 -11.33 8.50
N ASN A 31 -4.46 -11.43 7.49
CA ASN A 31 -3.82 -10.29 6.82
C ASN A 31 -4.35 -10.02 5.39
N ALA A 32 -5.36 -10.76 4.92
CA ALA A 32 -5.85 -10.68 3.54
C ALA A 32 -6.23 -9.25 3.09
N ARG A 33 -6.85 -8.46 3.98
CA ARG A 33 -7.18 -7.06 3.67
C ARG A 33 -5.94 -6.20 3.49
N GLY A 34 -4.94 -6.36 4.33
CA GLY A 34 -3.67 -5.62 4.24
C GLY A 34 -2.88 -6.01 2.99
N GLU A 35 -2.83 -7.28 2.64
CA GLU A 35 -2.22 -7.78 1.41
C GLU A 35 -2.91 -7.20 0.17
N TYR A 36 -4.25 -7.22 0.15
CA TYR A 36 -5.03 -6.62 -0.93
C TYR A 36 -4.69 -5.14 -1.10
N LEU A 37 -4.66 -4.38 0.02
CA LEU A 37 -4.30 -2.96 -0.02
C LEU A 37 -2.88 -2.74 -0.53
N ALA A 38 -1.90 -3.49 -0.05
CA ALA A 38 -0.52 -3.39 -0.53
C ALA A 38 -0.41 -3.64 -2.04
N ARG A 39 -1.26 -4.55 -2.58
CA ARG A 39 -1.32 -4.86 -4.01
C ARG A 39 -1.97 -3.73 -4.81
N ILE A 40 -3.15 -3.24 -4.42
CA ILE A 40 -3.86 -2.19 -5.21
C ILE A 40 -3.21 -0.81 -5.08
N MET A 41 -2.49 -0.56 -3.99
CA MET A 41 -1.68 0.64 -3.78
C MET A 41 -0.31 0.55 -4.48
N ASP A 42 -0.03 -0.57 -5.13
CA ASP A 42 1.21 -0.87 -5.86
C ASP A 42 2.49 -0.69 -5.02
N CYS A 43 2.45 -1.07 -3.74
CA CYS A 43 3.64 -1.02 -2.90
C CYS A 43 4.79 -1.84 -3.51
N GLY A 44 4.46 -3.00 -4.11
CA GLY A 44 5.42 -3.90 -4.75
C GLY A 44 6.07 -3.32 -6.00
N GLY A 45 5.40 -2.47 -6.75
CA GLY A 45 5.94 -1.86 -7.97
C GLY A 45 7.19 -1.00 -7.72
N CYS A 46 7.24 -0.36 -6.55
CA CYS A 46 8.41 0.41 -6.14
C CYS A 46 9.31 -0.34 -5.15
N HIS A 47 8.73 -1.03 -4.16
CA HIS A 47 9.45 -1.60 -3.02
C HIS A 47 9.87 -3.07 -3.19
N THR A 48 9.76 -3.65 -4.38
CA THR A 48 10.30 -4.99 -4.69
C THR A 48 11.53 -4.85 -5.56
N GLY A 49 12.60 -5.55 -5.21
CA GLY A 49 13.84 -5.53 -5.98
C GLY A 49 13.60 -5.93 -7.44
N GLY A 50 14.10 -5.13 -8.39
CA GLY A 50 13.96 -5.36 -9.82
C GLY A 50 12.60 -4.94 -10.43
N ALA A 51 11.56 -4.65 -9.64
CA ALA A 51 10.24 -4.30 -10.15
C ALA A 51 10.25 -3.06 -11.07
N LEU A 52 10.98 -2.02 -10.70
CA LEU A 52 11.13 -0.81 -11.54
C LEU A 52 11.85 -1.05 -12.87
N ALA A 53 12.53 -2.19 -13.03
CA ALA A 53 13.11 -2.64 -14.29
C ALA A 53 12.23 -3.67 -15.02
N GLY A 54 11.01 -3.92 -14.54
CA GLY A 54 10.09 -4.91 -15.10
C GLY A 54 10.48 -6.37 -14.82
N GLN A 55 11.40 -6.60 -13.90
CA GLN A 55 11.94 -7.91 -13.52
C GLN A 55 11.89 -8.12 -11.98
N PRO A 56 10.70 -8.17 -11.36
CA PRO A 56 10.59 -8.30 -9.91
C PRO A 56 11.21 -9.61 -9.43
N ASP A 57 12.10 -9.53 -8.44
CA ASP A 57 12.66 -10.69 -7.76
C ASP A 57 11.73 -11.08 -6.59
N PRO A 58 11.09 -12.27 -6.63
CA PRO A 58 10.17 -12.68 -5.55
C PRO A 58 10.86 -12.86 -4.20
N ARG A 59 12.19 -13.07 -4.17
CA ARG A 59 12.97 -13.17 -2.92
C ARG A 59 13.12 -11.81 -2.24
N LEU A 60 12.96 -10.72 -2.99
CA LEU A 60 13.03 -9.34 -2.54
C LEU A 60 11.65 -8.66 -2.50
N HIS A 61 10.57 -9.47 -2.38
CA HIS A 61 9.22 -8.93 -2.28
C HIS A 61 9.07 -7.94 -1.13
N LEU A 62 8.73 -6.69 -1.46
CA LEU A 62 8.64 -5.56 -0.52
C LEU A 62 9.92 -5.28 0.30
N ALA A 63 11.06 -5.84 -0.12
CA ALA A 63 12.33 -5.66 0.58
C ALA A 63 13.14 -4.44 0.09
N GLY A 64 12.55 -3.55 -0.70
CA GLY A 64 13.20 -2.35 -1.21
C GLY A 64 13.78 -2.51 -2.61
N SER A 65 14.22 -1.39 -3.20
CA SER A 65 14.70 -1.33 -4.57
C SER A 65 16.11 -0.73 -4.65
N GLY A 66 16.94 -1.31 -5.53
CA GLY A 66 18.22 -0.74 -5.94
C GLY A 66 18.10 0.34 -7.02
N ILE A 67 16.88 0.61 -7.53
CA ILE A 67 16.60 1.68 -8.48
C ILE A 67 15.80 2.76 -7.75
N GLY A 68 16.21 4.02 -7.87
CA GLY A 68 15.62 5.17 -7.20
C GLY A 68 14.79 6.05 -8.13
N PHE A 69 14.35 7.18 -7.57
CA PHE A 69 13.68 8.28 -8.27
C PHE A 69 14.43 9.57 -8.07
N GLY A 70 14.91 10.16 -9.16
CA GLY A 70 15.55 11.46 -9.17
C GLY A 70 14.50 12.57 -9.33
N ILE A 71 14.40 13.42 -8.33
CA ILE A 71 13.56 14.64 -8.36
C ILE A 71 14.50 15.82 -8.56
N PRO A 72 14.40 16.53 -9.70
CA PRO A 72 15.26 17.68 -9.99
C PRO A 72 15.31 18.65 -8.80
N GLU A 73 16.49 19.11 -8.45
CA GLU A 73 16.78 20.07 -7.39
C GLU A 73 16.42 19.61 -5.95
N VAL A 74 15.91 18.37 -5.79
CA VAL A 74 15.58 17.79 -4.50
C VAL A 74 16.54 16.66 -4.12
N GLY A 75 16.80 15.73 -5.07
CA GLY A 75 17.70 14.62 -4.83
C GLY A 75 17.21 13.29 -5.40
N VAL A 76 17.89 12.21 -5.03
CA VAL A 76 17.53 10.85 -5.45
C VAL A 76 17.10 10.02 -4.23
N PHE A 77 15.94 9.40 -4.34
CA PHE A 77 15.29 8.63 -3.29
C PHE A 77 15.14 7.17 -3.72
N TYR A 78 15.56 6.24 -2.88
CA TYR A 78 15.43 4.81 -3.13
C TYR A 78 14.31 4.24 -2.26
N PRO A 79 13.38 3.43 -2.85
CA PRO A 79 12.32 2.78 -2.09
C PRO A 79 12.91 1.86 -1.03
N PRO A 80 12.65 2.10 0.27
CA PRO A 80 13.25 1.34 1.35
C PRO A 80 12.61 -0.04 1.51
N ASN A 81 13.26 -0.89 2.30
CA ASN A 81 12.76 -2.18 2.74
C ASN A 81 11.55 -2.01 3.66
N LEU A 82 10.40 -2.60 3.27
CA LEU A 82 9.14 -2.58 4.03
C LEU A 82 8.93 -3.86 4.85
N THR A 83 9.83 -4.85 4.76
CA THR A 83 9.74 -6.06 5.59
C THR A 83 10.11 -5.75 7.05
N PRO A 84 9.73 -6.60 8.01
CA PRO A 84 10.04 -6.38 9.43
C PRO A 84 11.48 -6.77 9.80
N ASP A 85 12.43 -6.65 8.87
CA ASP A 85 13.85 -6.75 9.17
C ASP A 85 14.26 -5.60 10.09
N ARG A 86 14.99 -5.91 11.17
CA ARG A 86 15.32 -4.93 12.21
C ARG A 86 16.39 -3.93 11.79
N ASP A 87 17.31 -4.37 10.95
CA ASP A 87 18.48 -3.58 10.57
C ASP A 87 18.18 -2.70 9.33
N THR A 88 17.49 -3.27 8.35
CA THR A 88 17.31 -2.64 7.03
C THR A 88 15.87 -2.27 6.70
N GLY A 89 14.88 -2.74 7.50
CA GLY A 89 13.46 -2.59 7.22
C GLY A 89 12.67 -1.88 8.33
N LEU A 90 11.39 -2.28 8.47
CA LEU A 90 10.46 -1.69 9.42
C LEU A 90 10.44 -2.39 10.79
N GLY A 91 11.39 -3.27 11.08
CA GLY A 91 11.35 -4.11 12.29
C GLY A 91 11.36 -3.35 13.62
N ALA A 92 11.86 -2.11 13.63
CA ALA A 92 11.83 -1.22 14.79
C ALA A 92 10.54 -0.39 14.89
N TRP A 93 9.68 -0.40 13.86
CA TRP A 93 8.46 0.41 13.81
C TRP A 93 7.26 -0.34 14.38
N ASN A 94 6.40 0.35 15.13
CA ASN A 94 5.12 -0.18 15.54
C ASN A 94 4.02 0.08 14.50
N GLU A 95 2.80 -0.45 14.70
CA GLU A 95 1.68 -0.24 13.77
C GLU A 95 1.36 1.24 13.56
N ALA A 96 1.36 2.04 14.64
CA ALA A 96 1.03 3.46 14.57
C ALA A 96 2.08 4.26 13.77
N ASP A 97 3.35 3.89 13.85
CA ASP A 97 4.42 4.48 13.06
C ASP A 97 4.21 4.25 11.57
N ILE A 98 3.88 3.01 11.18
CA ILE A 98 3.60 2.65 9.80
C ILE A 98 2.36 3.37 9.29
N MET A 99 1.26 3.36 10.06
CA MET A 99 0.03 4.07 9.71
C MET A 99 0.27 5.57 9.49
N ARG A 100 1.01 6.21 10.40
CA ARG A 100 1.37 7.62 10.28
C ARG A 100 2.19 7.88 9.03
N ALA A 101 3.26 7.13 8.81
CA ALA A 101 4.13 7.31 7.64
C ALA A 101 3.37 7.14 6.32
N VAL A 102 2.52 6.12 6.20
CA VAL A 102 1.72 5.89 5.00
C VAL A 102 0.70 7.01 4.75
N ARG A 103 0.01 7.51 5.80
CA ARG A 103 -1.07 8.49 5.65
C ARG A 103 -0.62 9.95 5.61
N THR A 104 0.49 10.26 6.25
CA THR A 104 0.95 11.65 6.42
C THR A 104 2.31 11.92 5.81
N GLY A 105 3.02 10.88 5.37
CA GLY A 105 4.39 10.99 4.89
C GLY A 105 5.43 11.21 5.99
N VAL A 106 5.05 11.23 7.29
CA VAL A 106 5.96 11.54 8.40
C VAL A 106 6.47 10.26 9.07
N ARG A 107 7.77 10.03 9.01
CA ARG A 107 8.46 8.90 9.66
C ARG A 107 8.58 9.08 11.17
N PRO A 108 8.93 8.02 11.95
CA PRO A 108 9.20 8.14 13.39
C PRO A 108 10.30 9.14 13.73
N ASP A 109 11.31 9.27 12.87
CA ASP A 109 12.43 10.20 13.01
C ASP A 109 12.08 11.66 12.62
N GLY A 110 10.82 11.93 12.26
CA GLY A 110 10.33 13.25 11.84
C GLY A 110 10.60 13.59 10.37
N ARG A 111 11.37 12.80 9.64
CA ARG A 111 11.65 13.03 8.24
C ARG A 111 10.40 12.81 7.40
N VAL A 112 10.18 13.69 6.41
CA VAL A 112 9.08 13.55 5.44
C VAL A 112 9.52 12.65 4.30
N LEU A 113 8.64 11.75 3.89
CA LEU A 113 8.84 10.86 2.73
C LEU A 113 8.90 11.68 1.44
N ALA A 114 9.66 11.17 0.46
CA ALA A 114 9.76 11.79 -0.85
C ALA A 114 8.38 11.92 -1.52
N PRO A 115 8.11 13.01 -2.28
CA PRO A 115 6.82 13.23 -2.93
C PRO A 115 6.42 12.16 -3.94
N VAL A 116 7.39 11.39 -4.46
CA VAL A 116 7.13 10.25 -5.35
C VAL A 116 6.38 9.12 -4.65
N MET A 117 6.52 8.98 -3.34
CA MET A 117 5.66 8.13 -2.53
C MET A 117 4.30 8.82 -2.38
N PRO A 118 3.19 8.24 -2.89
CA PRO A 118 1.91 8.95 -3.01
C PRO A 118 1.11 8.98 -1.68
N TRP A 119 1.78 9.31 -0.57
CA TRP A 119 1.18 9.37 0.77
C TRP A 119 0.00 10.37 0.86
N HIS A 120 -0.03 11.39 -0.01
CA HIS A 120 -1.19 12.29 -0.12
C HIS A 120 -2.47 11.53 -0.47
N ALA A 121 -2.40 10.60 -1.45
CA ALA A 121 -3.53 9.76 -1.81
C ALA A 121 -3.84 8.74 -0.68
N TYR A 122 -2.81 8.20 -0.06
CA TYR A 122 -2.96 7.21 1.03
C TYR A 122 -3.49 7.83 2.33
N GLY A 123 -3.44 9.15 2.47
CA GLY A 123 -4.11 9.88 3.55
C GLY A 123 -5.62 9.64 3.60
N ALA A 124 -6.24 9.21 2.50
CA ALA A 124 -7.66 8.84 2.43
C ALA A 124 -7.97 7.47 3.06
N LEU A 125 -6.97 6.65 3.42
CA LEU A 125 -7.21 5.38 4.12
C LEU A 125 -7.91 5.64 5.46
N ASN A 126 -9.01 4.93 5.70
CA ASN A 126 -9.61 4.89 7.02
C ASN A 126 -8.70 4.13 8.02
N ASP A 127 -8.99 4.22 9.31
CA ASP A 127 -8.16 3.61 10.36
C ASP A 127 -8.11 2.09 10.28
N ALA A 128 -9.20 1.44 9.87
CA ALA A 128 -9.25 -0.01 9.73
C ALA A 128 -8.32 -0.49 8.59
N ASP A 129 -8.35 0.19 7.44
CA ASP A 129 -7.52 -0.12 6.29
C ASP A 129 -6.04 0.20 6.53
N ALA A 130 -5.74 1.35 7.11
CA ALA A 130 -4.36 1.71 7.47
C ALA A 130 -3.76 0.69 8.46
N ARG A 131 -4.55 0.25 9.45
CA ARG A 131 -4.15 -0.78 10.41
C ARG A 131 -3.98 -2.15 9.76
N ALA A 132 -4.88 -2.54 8.85
CA ALA A 132 -4.77 -3.80 8.12
C ALA A 132 -3.48 -3.84 7.28
N LEU A 133 -3.16 -2.75 6.58
CA LEU A 133 -1.91 -2.62 5.84
C LEU A 133 -0.69 -2.72 6.75
N ALA A 134 -0.68 -2.01 7.88
CA ALA A 134 0.43 -2.04 8.83
C ALA A 134 0.66 -3.45 9.39
N ARG A 135 -0.41 -4.17 9.75
CA ARG A 135 -0.34 -5.56 10.22
C ARG A 135 0.21 -6.50 9.14
N TYR A 136 -0.23 -6.34 7.90
CA TYR A 136 0.29 -7.13 6.79
C TYR A 136 1.81 -6.92 6.63
N LEU A 137 2.28 -5.68 6.55
CA LEU A 137 3.71 -5.38 6.41
C LEU A 137 4.53 -5.98 7.57
N ARG A 138 4.01 -5.90 8.79
CA ARG A 138 4.66 -6.50 9.98
C ARG A 138 4.61 -8.03 10.02
N SER A 139 3.72 -8.66 9.27
CA SER A 139 3.59 -10.13 9.19
C SER A 139 4.44 -10.75 8.09
N LEU A 140 5.05 -9.96 7.24
CA LEU A 140 5.93 -10.45 6.19
C LEU A 140 7.15 -11.17 6.80
N PRO A 141 7.73 -12.16 6.10
CA PRO A 141 9.04 -12.66 6.45
C PRO A 141 10.08 -11.52 6.43
N PRO A 142 10.94 -11.39 7.46
CA PRO A 142 12.00 -10.41 7.43
C PRO A 142 13.02 -10.77 6.34
N VAL A 143 13.31 -9.81 5.48
CA VAL A 143 14.34 -9.95 4.43
C VAL A 143 15.39 -8.89 4.66
N ARG A 144 16.63 -9.29 4.95
CA ARG A 144 17.73 -8.34 5.05
C ARG A 144 18.10 -7.86 3.65
N ASN A 145 17.84 -6.59 3.36
CA ASN A 145 18.22 -5.96 2.10
C ASN A 145 18.52 -4.48 2.33
N GLU A 146 19.77 -4.10 2.15
CA GLU A 146 20.21 -2.72 2.29
C GLU A 146 19.99 -1.98 0.96
N THR A 147 19.13 -0.98 0.97
CA THR A 147 18.88 -0.15 -0.20
C THR A 147 19.89 1.00 -0.27
N PRO A 148 20.19 1.53 -1.48
CA PRO A 148 21.10 2.64 -1.61
C PRO A 148 20.67 3.85 -0.78
N ARG A 149 21.63 4.59 -0.26
CA ARG A 149 21.36 5.82 0.51
C ARG A 149 20.72 6.89 -0.39
N MET A 150 19.70 7.54 0.11
CA MET A 150 19.18 8.74 -0.55
C MET A 150 20.26 9.82 -0.56
N VAL A 151 20.27 10.64 -1.59
CA VAL A 151 21.19 11.76 -1.75
C VAL A 151 20.42 13.04 -2.04
N GLY A 152 20.93 14.16 -1.56
CA GLY A 152 20.37 15.48 -1.80
C GLY A 152 20.70 16.04 -3.17
N ALA A 153 20.20 17.25 -3.44
CA ALA A 153 20.54 17.97 -4.66
C ALA A 153 22.06 18.20 -4.76
N GLY A 154 22.63 17.92 -5.94
CA GLY A 154 24.06 18.09 -6.20
C GLY A 154 24.97 16.96 -5.69
N GLU A 155 24.44 16.00 -4.93
CA GLU A 155 25.20 14.80 -4.54
C GLU A 155 25.16 13.75 -5.67
N THR A 156 26.21 12.92 -5.77
CA THR A 156 26.28 11.85 -6.76
C THR A 156 25.59 10.60 -6.24
N PRO A 157 24.54 10.09 -6.93
CA PRO A 157 23.90 8.81 -6.59
C PRO A 157 24.85 7.63 -6.81
N SER A 158 24.78 6.62 -5.94
CA SER A 158 25.59 5.40 -6.02
C SER A 158 24.92 4.26 -6.80
N ALA A 159 23.67 4.44 -7.24
CA ALA A 159 22.89 3.42 -7.92
C ALA A 159 21.94 4.04 -8.97
N PRO A 160 21.42 3.23 -9.92
CA PRO A 160 20.51 3.72 -10.96
C PRO A 160 19.24 4.39 -10.40
N TYR A 161 18.70 5.34 -11.17
CA TYR A 161 17.45 6.01 -10.86
C TYR A 161 16.68 6.43 -12.11
N LEU A 162 15.37 6.52 -11.95
CA LEU A 162 14.46 7.09 -12.95
C LEU A 162 14.33 8.59 -12.70
N THR A 163 14.33 9.38 -13.77
CA THR A 163 14.11 10.83 -13.66
C THR A 163 13.34 11.35 -14.87
N VAL A 164 12.79 12.55 -14.72
CA VAL A 164 12.13 13.25 -15.83
C VAL A 164 13.18 13.97 -16.63
N VAL A 165 13.23 13.69 -17.94
CA VAL A 165 14.05 14.43 -18.90
C VAL A 165 13.15 15.37 -19.68
N VAL A 166 13.45 16.66 -19.66
CA VAL A 166 12.73 17.68 -20.44
C VAL A 166 13.49 17.86 -21.76
N PRO A 167 12.90 17.49 -22.92
CA PRO A 167 13.57 17.67 -24.20
C PRO A 167 13.92 19.14 -24.45
N GLY A 168 15.13 19.41 -24.92
CA GLY A 168 15.59 20.76 -25.32
C GLY A 168 16.07 21.65 -24.18
N ARG A 169 16.33 21.12 -22.99
CA ARG A 169 17.06 21.80 -21.90
C ARG A 169 18.42 21.20 -21.68
#